data_fb4399b87e89767c383508cb3af07765
#
_entry.id   fb4399b87e89767c383508cb3af07765
#
_cell.length_a   1.000
_cell.length_b   1.000
_cell.length_c   1.000
_cell.angle_alpha   90.00
_cell.angle_beta   90.00
_cell.angle_gamma   90.00
#
_symmetry.space_group_name_H-M   'P 1'
#
loop_
_entity.id
_entity.type
_entity.pdbx_description
1 polymer ?
#
loop_
_entity_poly.entity_id
_entity_poly.type
_entity_poly.pdbx_seq_one_letter_code
_entity_poly.pdbx_strand_id
1 'polypeptide(L)'
;MLDKRNFYINGKWVKPFKSNDLEVINPSNEDPFAIISNGTKEDLDFAVQSAKKAFVTWKESSKDDRIQLLEKLLTIYKKRFNEMAEAISMEMGCPIDWSL
;
A
#
# COMPACT_ATOMS: atom_id res chain seq x y z
N MET A 1 -12.30 4.17 -13.08
CA MET A 1 -11.16 3.32 -12.71
C MET A 1 -10.25 4.06 -11.74
N LEU A 2 -9.87 3.43 -10.65
CA LEU A 2 -8.96 4.01 -9.65
C LEU A 2 -7.51 3.99 -10.17
N ASP A 3 -6.84 5.14 -10.19
CA ASP A 3 -5.42 5.23 -10.55
C ASP A 3 -4.55 5.07 -9.29
N LYS A 4 -3.85 3.95 -9.19
CA LYS A 4 -2.96 3.58 -8.09
C LYS A 4 -1.55 3.24 -8.56
N ARG A 5 -1.09 3.89 -9.64
CA ARG A 5 0.19 3.61 -10.28
C ARG A 5 1.41 4.15 -9.55
N ASN A 6 1.24 5.09 -8.63
CA ASN A 6 2.37 5.64 -7.89
C ASN A 6 2.77 4.74 -6.71
N PHE A 7 4.08 4.69 -6.44
CA PHE A 7 4.64 4.04 -5.26
C PHE A 7 4.83 5.05 -4.12
N TYR A 8 4.65 4.61 -2.89
CA TYR A 8 4.98 5.43 -1.72
C TYR A 8 6.38 5.06 -1.23
N ILE A 9 7.36 5.90 -1.54
CA ILE A 9 8.77 5.65 -1.22
C ILE A 9 9.39 6.92 -0.65
N ASN A 10 10.15 6.77 0.43
CA ASN A 10 10.83 7.88 1.10
C ASN A 10 9.91 9.03 1.52
N GLY A 11 8.72 8.68 2.03
CA GLY A 11 7.72 9.64 2.50
C GLY A 11 6.97 10.40 1.40
N LYS A 12 7.04 9.94 0.16
CA LYS A 12 6.42 10.60 -1.00
C LYS A 12 5.78 9.60 -1.95
N TRP A 13 4.74 10.05 -2.64
CA TRP A 13 4.20 9.34 -3.81
C TRP A 13 5.07 9.65 -5.02
N VAL A 14 5.66 8.61 -5.60
CA VAL A 14 6.57 8.71 -6.75
C VAL A 14 6.07 7.88 -7.93
N LYS A 15 6.29 8.38 -9.13
CA LYS A 15 6.01 7.62 -10.35
C LYS A 15 7.04 6.50 -10.51
N PRO A 16 6.65 5.37 -11.12
CA PRO A 16 7.61 4.34 -11.50
C PRO A 16 8.65 4.88 -12.49
N PHE A 17 9.86 4.36 -12.46
CA PHE A 17 10.93 4.72 -13.42
C PHE A 17 10.54 4.38 -14.86
N LYS A 18 9.80 3.27 -15.02
CA LYS A 18 9.27 2.85 -16.31
C LYS A 18 7.81 2.46 -16.15
N SER A 19 6.97 2.93 -17.07
CA SER A 19 5.56 2.53 -17.11
C SER A 19 5.44 1.04 -17.45
N ASN A 20 4.74 0.32 -16.60
CA ASN A 20 4.38 -1.09 -16.79
C ASN A 20 3.09 -1.35 -16.01
N ASP A 21 1.99 -0.93 -16.62
CA ASP A 21 0.69 -0.89 -15.98
C ASP A 21 0.03 -2.27 -15.95
N LEU A 22 -0.70 -2.53 -14.88
CA LEU A 22 -1.50 -3.73 -14.66
C LEU A 22 -2.89 -3.34 -14.20
N GLU A 23 -3.91 -3.85 -14.89
CA GLU A 23 -5.29 -3.71 -14.47
C GLU A 23 -5.63 -4.69 -13.35
N VAL A 24 -6.34 -4.19 -12.35
CA VAL A 24 -6.88 -4.99 -11.25
C VAL A 24 -8.34 -5.29 -11.56
N ILE A 25 -8.63 -6.58 -11.72
CA ILE A 25 -9.96 -7.07 -12.13
C ILE A 25 -10.79 -7.41 -10.91
N ASN A 26 -12.03 -6.93 -10.87
CA ASN A 26 -13.01 -7.36 -9.90
C ASN A 26 -13.57 -8.72 -10.32
N PRO A 27 -13.33 -9.80 -9.58
CA PRO A 27 -13.77 -11.15 -10.00
C PRO A 27 -15.27 -11.34 -9.95
N SER A 28 -16.02 -10.45 -9.32
CA SER A 28 -17.49 -10.55 -9.26
C SER A 28 -18.19 -10.18 -10.57
N ASN A 29 -17.58 -9.29 -11.36
CA ASN A 29 -18.14 -8.85 -12.64
C ASN A 29 -17.15 -8.93 -13.81
N GLU A 30 -15.92 -9.35 -13.53
CA GLU A 30 -14.82 -9.48 -14.49
C GLU A 30 -14.37 -8.14 -15.13
N ASP A 31 -14.78 -7.00 -14.56
CA ASP A 31 -14.40 -5.69 -15.05
C ASP A 31 -13.17 -5.15 -14.31
N PRO A 32 -12.29 -4.40 -15.01
CA PRO A 32 -11.20 -3.69 -14.35
C PRO A 32 -11.75 -2.52 -13.52
N PHE A 33 -11.32 -2.40 -12.26
CA PHE A 33 -11.73 -1.31 -11.39
C PHE A 33 -10.59 -0.40 -10.94
N ALA A 34 -9.35 -0.87 -11.07
CA ALA A 34 -8.16 -0.11 -10.70
C ALA A 34 -7.00 -0.40 -11.66
N ILE A 35 -6.04 0.51 -11.69
CA ILE A 35 -4.79 0.34 -12.41
C ILE A 35 -3.62 0.59 -11.46
N ILE A 36 -2.65 -0.33 -11.46
CA ILE A 36 -1.42 -0.28 -10.68
C ILE A 36 -0.21 -0.34 -11.59
N SER A 37 0.97 -0.15 -11.05
CA SER A 37 2.23 -0.35 -11.77
C SER A 37 2.95 -1.59 -11.28
N ASN A 38 3.52 -2.37 -12.21
CA ASN A 38 4.57 -3.32 -11.90
C ASN A 38 5.88 -2.56 -11.74
N GLY A 39 6.54 -2.73 -10.59
CA GLY A 39 7.84 -2.11 -10.34
C GLY A 39 8.95 -2.76 -11.17
N THR A 40 9.95 -1.95 -11.52
CA THR A 40 11.19 -2.43 -12.11
C THR A 40 12.26 -2.67 -11.06
N LYS A 41 13.42 -3.20 -11.48
CA LYS A 41 14.57 -3.34 -10.58
C LYS A 41 15.02 -1.99 -10.02
N GLU A 42 14.96 -0.92 -10.81
CA GLU A 42 15.31 0.44 -10.41
C GLU A 42 14.36 0.95 -9.30
N ASP A 43 13.07 0.70 -9.42
CA ASP A 43 12.09 1.03 -8.39
C ASP A 43 12.38 0.30 -7.07
N LEU A 44 12.68 -1.00 -7.17
CA LEU A 44 13.05 -1.82 -6.02
C LEU A 44 14.33 -1.32 -5.35
N ASP A 45 15.38 -1.07 -6.13
CA ASP A 45 16.66 -0.57 -5.61
C ASP A 45 16.48 0.77 -4.90
N PHE A 46 15.71 1.68 -5.46
CA PHE A 46 15.40 2.97 -4.84
C PHE A 46 14.62 2.80 -3.52
N ALA A 47 13.63 1.93 -3.48
CA ALA A 47 12.86 1.65 -2.27
C ALA A 47 13.73 1.05 -1.17
N VAL A 48 14.56 0.06 -1.49
CA VAL A 48 15.47 -0.61 -0.55
C VAL A 48 16.53 0.35 -0.01
N GLN A 49 17.13 1.18 -0.86
CA GLN A 49 18.12 2.17 -0.42
C GLN A 49 17.49 3.21 0.50
N SER A 50 16.28 3.67 0.20
CA SER A 50 15.53 4.59 1.05
C SER A 50 15.24 3.98 2.43
N ALA A 51 14.83 2.73 2.46
CA ALA A 51 14.60 1.99 3.71
C ALA A 51 15.89 1.79 4.52
N LYS A 52 16.99 1.42 3.87
CA LYS A 52 18.31 1.29 4.53
C LYS A 52 18.78 2.62 5.15
N LYS A 53 18.61 3.72 4.43
CA LYS A 53 18.93 5.05 4.94
C LYS A 53 18.10 5.42 6.17
N ALA A 54 16.80 5.16 6.12
CA ALA A 54 15.90 5.41 7.25
C ALA A 54 16.22 4.51 8.45
N PHE A 55 16.66 3.28 8.23
CA PHE A 55 17.01 2.34 9.29
C PHE A 55 18.14 2.82 10.19
N VAL A 56 19.07 3.63 9.68
CA VAL A 56 20.20 4.14 10.47
C VAL A 56 19.75 4.87 11.73
N THR A 57 18.69 5.67 11.63
CA THR A 57 18.10 6.37 12.79
C THR A 57 16.97 5.57 13.45
N TRP A 58 16.16 4.89 12.65
CA TRP A 58 15.02 4.14 13.17
C TRP A 58 15.40 3.00 14.11
N LYS A 59 16.53 2.32 13.87
CA LYS A 59 17.02 1.27 14.76
C LYS A 59 17.30 1.73 16.18
N GLU A 60 17.58 3.03 16.38
CA GLU A 60 17.84 3.65 17.67
C GLU A 60 16.55 4.12 18.39
N SER A 61 15.40 3.99 17.72
CA SER A 61 14.11 4.34 18.34
C SER A 61 13.81 3.45 19.54
N SER A 62 13.18 4.05 20.57
CA SER A 62 12.78 3.30 21.75
C SER A 62 11.64 2.33 21.47
N LYS A 63 11.46 1.34 22.34
CA LYS A 63 10.29 0.47 22.31
C LYS A 63 8.99 1.29 22.39
N ASP A 64 8.96 2.28 23.27
CA ASP A 64 7.77 3.11 23.48
C ASP A 64 7.41 3.94 22.23
N ASP A 65 8.41 4.51 21.54
CA ASP A 65 8.19 5.22 20.27
C ASP A 65 7.55 4.32 19.20
N ARG A 66 8.01 3.08 19.12
CA ARG A 66 7.46 2.09 18.18
C ARG A 66 6.05 1.67 18.54
N ILE A 67 5.77 1.49 19.84
CA ILE A 67 4.41 1.19 20.33
C ILE A 67 3.48 2.35 19.99
N GLN A 68 3.85 3.59 20.28
CA GLN A 68 3.04 4.76 19.97
C GLN A 68 2.74 4.88 18.47
N LEU A 69 3.69 4.56 17.59
CA LEU A 69 3.46 4.55 16.15
C LEU A 69 2.42 3.51 15.75
N LEU A 70 2.50 2.29 16.30
CA LEU A 70 1.52 1.24 16.04
C LEU A 70 0.12 1.57 16.59
N GLU A 71 0.04 2.22 17.74
CA GLU A 71 -1.23 2.69 18.30
C GLU A 71 -1.90 3.74 17.41
N LYS A 72 -1.12 4.69 16.87
CA LYS A 72 -1.61 5.67 15.90
C LYS A 72 -2.09 4.98 14.61
N LEU A 73 -1.32 4.02 14.10
CA LEU A 73 -1.71 3.23 12.94
C LEU A 73 -3.04 2.49 13.19
N LEU A 74 -3.17 1.84 14.34
CA LEU A 74 -4.41 1.13 14.73
C LEU A 74 -5.61 2.07 14.79
N THR A 75 -5.43 3.27 15.34
CA THR A 75 -6.49 4.28 15.43
C THR A 75 -6.97 4.71 14.03
N ILE A 76 -6.04 4.95 13.11
CA ILE A 76 -6.37 5.30 11.73
C ILE A 76 -7.01 4.13 10.99
N TYR A 77 -6.50 2.92 11.18
CA TYR A 77 -7.06 1.71 10.58
C TYR A 77 -8.52 1.49 10.99
N LYS A 78 -8.83 1.63 12.28
CA LYS A 78 -10.23 1.53 12.79
C LYS A 78 -11.16 2.54 12.14
N LYS A 79 -10.69 3.77 11.89
CA LYS A 79 -11.49 4.81 11.20
C LYS A 79 -11.74 4.46 9.73
N ARG A 80 -10.80 3.76 9.09
CA ARG A 80 -10.85 3.41 7.67
C ARG A 80 -11.18 1.94 7.43
N PHE A 81 -11.70 1.27 8.42
CA PHE A 81 -11.96 -0.18 8.40
C PHE A 81 -12.87 -0.58 7.23
N ASN A 82 -13.93 0.17 6.98
CA ASN A 82 -14.85 -0.11 5.88
C ASN A 82 -14.18 0.09 4.51
N GLU A 83 -13.32 1.08 4.35
CA GLU A 83 -12.56 1.28 3.09
C GLU A 83 -11.68 0.06 2.77
N MET A 84 -11.05 -0.51 3.80
CA MET A 84 -10.23 -1.72 3.64
C MET A 84 -11.11 -2.93 3.26
N ALA A 85 -12.26 -3.09 3.92
CA ALA A 85 -13.20 -4.17 3.61
C ALA A 85 -13.72 -4.09 2.17
N GLU A 86 -14.07 -2.90 1.70
CA GLU A 86 -14.48 -2.66 0.30
C GLU A 86 -13.36 -3.02 -0.68
N ALA A 87 -12.13 -2.60 -0.41
CA ALA A 87 -10.98 -2.93 -1.27
C ALA A 87 -10.76 -4.45 -1.36
N ILE A 88 -10.83 -5.16 -0.25
CA ILE A 88 -10.70 -6.62 -0.20
C ILE A 88 -11.84 -7.28 -1.00
N SER A 89 -13.07 -6.84 -0.81
CA SER A 89 -14.23 -7.38 -1.51
C SER A 89 -14.14 -7.18 -3.03
N MET A 90 -13.68 -6.00 -3.47
CA MET A 90 -13.50 -5.69 -4.89
C MET A 90 -12.37 -6.49 -5.53
N GLU A 91 -11.28 -6.71 -4.80
CA GLU A 91 -10.09 -7.39 -5.33
C GLU A 91 -10.22 -8.92 -5.29
N MET A 92 -10.77 -9.46 -4.22
CA MET A 92 -10.88 -10.91 -4.00
C MET A 92 -12.25 -11.48 -4.37
N GLY A 93 -13.28 -10.65 -4.47
CA GLY A 93 -14.65 -11.10 -4.75
C GLY A 93 -15.34 -11.76 -3.58
N CYS A 94 -14.82 -11.68 -2.36
CA CYS A 94 -15.51 -12.20 -1.19
C CYS A 94 -16.68 -11.28 -0.76
N PRO A 95 -17.73 -11.85 -0.11
CA PRO A 95 -18.80 -11.03 0.45
C PRO A 95 -18.27 -10.01 1.44
N ILE A 96 -18.87 -8.81 1.46
CA ILE A 96 -18.40 -7.69 2.30
C ILE A 96 -18.35 -8.05 3.79
N ASP A 97 -19.29 -8.85 4.28
CA ASP A 97 -19.33 -9.31 5.66
C ASP A 97 -18.10 -10.15 6.04
N TRP A 98 -17.50 -10.83 5.07
CA TRP A 98 -16.27 -11.62 5.27
C TRP A 98 -15.00 -10.78 5.17
N SER A 99 -15.08 -9.61 4.54
CA SER A 99 -13.98 -8.65 4.43
C SER A 99 -13.84 -7.77 5.68
N LEU A 100 -14.87 -7.69 6.49
CA LEU A 100 -14.90 -7.02 7.78
C LEU A 100 -14.27 -7.91 8.87
#